data_5545908348cc7b0f7ea0938b33cc5cee
#
_entry.id   5545908348cc7b0f7ea0938b33cc5cee
#
_cell.length_a   1.000
_cell.length_b   1.000
_cell.length_c   1.000
_cell.angle_alpha   90.00
_cell.angle_beta   90.00
_cell.angle_gamma   90.00
#
_symmetry.space_group_name_H-M   'P 1'
#
loop_
_entity.id
_entity.type
_entity.pdbx_description
1 polymer ?
#
loop_
_entity_poly.entity_id
_entity_poly.type
_entity_poly.pdbx_seq_one_letter_code
_entity_poly.pdbx_strand_id
1 'polypeptide(L)'
;DQNLLSLNHTEQQWDKHQYPFKEWNQDQNLNSSMKYSVNWYYENLNKHLRQDEVKSYLDLIEYGNEEISGNENYWNESSLKISAIEQVNLLKNMKQHNMHFDNKAIEKVENSMTLKQKDTYKYVGKTGTGIVNHKEANGWFVGYVETKDNTYYFATHLKGEDNANGEKAQQISERILKEMELI
;
A
#
# COMPACT_ATOMS: atom_id res chain seq x y z
N ASP A 1 -10.43 19.79 -8.73
CA ASP A 1 -9.05 19.84 -8.18
C ASP A 1 -9.10 20.02 -6.67
N GLN A 2 -9.31 18.92 -5.96
CA GLN A 2 -9.14 18.94 -4.51
C GLN A 2 -7.68 18.60 -4.21
N ASN A 3 -6.82 19.62 -4.16
CA ASN A 3 -5.44 19.49 -3.71
C ASN A 3 -5.40 19.16 -2.21
N LEU A 4 -5.86 17.98 -1.82
CA LEU A 4 -5.81 17.49 -0.43
C LEU A 4 -4.37 17.36 0.04
N LEU A 5 -3.50 16.93 -0.87
CA LEU A 5 -2.05 16.93 -0.73
C LEU A 5 -1.45 17.57 -1.97
N SER A 6 -0.38 18.35 -1.78
CA SER A 6 0.48 18.72 -2.90
C SER A 6 1.76 17.88 -2.84
N LEU A 7 2.49 17.83 -3.98
CA LEU A 7 3.76 17.12 -4.01
C LEU A 7 4.76 17.61 -2.96
N ASN A 8 4.60 18.84 -2.46
CA ASN A 8 5.50 19.46 -1.48
C ASN A 8 4.89 19.58 -0.07
N HIS A 9 3.59 19.30 0.09
CA HIS A 9 2.87 19.40 1.36
C HIS A 9 2.02 18.15 1.55
N THR A 10 2.58 17.18 2.27
CA THR A 10 1.92 15.91 2.60
C THR A 10 1.69 15.77 4.11
N GLU A 11 1.96 16.82 4.87
CA GLU A 11 1.83 16.83 6.32
C GLU A 11 0.37 16.91 6.73
N GLN A 12 0.00 16.08 7.73
CA GLN A 12 -1.26 16.15 8.46
C GLN A 12 -0.98 16.18 9.95
N GLN A 13 -1.67 17.07 10.66
CA GLN A 13 -1.56 17.16 12.11
C GLN A 13 -2.33 16.04 12.79
N TRP A 14 -1.73 15.48 13.81
CA TRP A 14 -2.38 14.51 14.67
C TRP A 14 -3.50 15.15 15.50
N ASP A 15 -4.65 14.51 15.52
CA ASP A 15 -5.87 14.96 16.22
C ASP A 15 -5.83 14.78 17.74
N LYS A 16 -4.70 14.30 18.30
CA LYS A 16 -4.48 13.95 19.72
C LYS A 16 -5.23 12.71 20.18
N HIS A 17 -5.93 11.99 19.31
CA HIS A 17 -6.49 10.67 19.63
C HIS A 17 -5.37 9.69 19.98
N GLN A 18 -5.56 8.86 21.02
CA GLN A 18 -4.56 7.86 21.43
C GLN A 18 -4.78 6.56 20.66
N TYR A 19 -3.88 6.26 19.74
CA TYR A 19 -3.85 5.01 18.99
C TYR A 19 -2.98 3.97 19.69
N PRO A 20 -3.21 2.67 19.47
CA PRO A 20 -2.40 1.59 20.07
C PRO A 20 -0.92 1.61 19.65
N PHE A 21 -0.62 2.15 18.48
CA PHE A 21 0.74 2.23 17.93
C PHE A 21 1.34 3.60 18.24
N LYS A 22 2.50 3.60 18.90
CA LYS A 22 3.18 4.84 19.31
C LYS A 22 3.48 5.77 18.13
N GLU A 23 3.86 5.22 17.00
CA GLU A 23 4.20 5.93 15.78
C GLU A 23 3.00 6.64 15.13
N TRP A 24 1.76 6.26 15.51
CA TRP A 24 0.54 6.91 15.04
C TRP A 24 0.18 8.17 15.85
N ASN A 25 0.74 8.32 17.05
CA ASN A 25 0.43 9.39 17.99
C ASN A 25 1.32 10.63 17.79
N GLN A 26 1.46 11.07 16.55
CA GLN A 26 2.24 12.23 16.13
C GLN A 26 1.80 12.71 14.75
N ASP A 27 2.22 13.92 14.38
CA ASP A 27 2.01 14.44 13.03
C ASP A 27 2.64 13.51 11.99
N GLN A 28 1.99 13.37 10.84
CA GLN A 28 2.37 12.45 9.79
C GLN A 28 2.59 13.18 8.47
N ASN A 29 3.43 12.58 7.63
CA ASN A 29 3.52 12.89 6.21
C ASN A 29 3.41 11.59 5.39
N LEU A 30 3.44 11.67 4.07
CA LEU A 30 3.31 10.50 3.21
C LEU A 30 4.33 9.40 3.55
N ASN A 31 5.59 9.76 3.79
CA ASN A 31 6.64 8.78 4.07
C ASN A 31 6.41 8.06 5.41
N SER A 32 6.13 8.82 6.48
CA SER A 32 5.89 8.24 7.80
C SER A 32 4.58 7.44 7.84
N SER A 33 3.51 7.95 7.22
CA SER A 33 2.22 7.26 7.16
C SER A 33 2.31 5.94 6.38
N MET A 34 3.05 5.92 5.28
CA MET A 34 3.29 4.70 4.51
C MET A 34 4.14 3.70 5.32
N LYS A 35 5.25 4.17 5.90
CA LYS A 35 6.16 3.34 6.70
C LYS A 35 5.48 2.66 7.88
N TYR A 36 4.64 3.39 8.62
CA TYR A 36 3.98 2.90 9.83
C TYR A 36 2.54 2.47 9.59
N SER A 37 2.07 2.44 8.33
CA SER A 37 0.69 2.08 7.96
C SER A 37 -0.34 2.85 8.77
N VAL A 38 -0.22 4.16 8.83
CA VAL A 38 -1.05 5.05 9.67
C VAL A 38 -2.43 5.23 9.04
N ASN A 39 -3.40 4.42 9.44
CA ASN A 39 -4.74 4.39 8.84
C ASN A 39 -5.42 5.76 8.90
N TRP A 40 -5.38 6.45 10.04
CA TRP A 40 -6.06 7.73 10.20
C TRP A 40 -5.61 8.80 9.17
N TYR A 41 -4.35 8.72 8.71
CA TYR A 41 -3.84 9.61 7.67
C TYR A 41 -4.60 9.42 6.35
N TYR A 42 -4.80 8.17 5.93
CA TYR A 42 -5.51 7.83 4.70
C TYR A 42 -7.03 7.97 4.85
N GLU A 43 -7.58 7.68 6.02
CA GLU A 43 -8.99 7.92 6.34
C GLU A 43 -9.34 9.42 6.23
N ASN A 44 -8.47 10.29 6.74
CA ASN A 44 -8.64 11.74 6.60
C ASN A 44 -8.60 12.19 5.13
N LEU A 45 -7.72 11.62 4.31
CA LEU A 45 -7.73 11.89 2.87
C LEU A 45 -9.03 11.43 2.23
N ASN A 46 -9.46 10.21 2.52
CA ASN A 46 -10.68 9.62 1.94
C ASN A 46 -11.94 10.42 2.26
N LYS A 47 -12.05 11.02 3.45
CA LYS A 47 -13.20 11.88 3.82
C LYS A 47 -13.41 13.09 2.89
N HIS A 48 -12.36 13.51 2.20
CA HIS A 48 -12.41 14.64 1.27
C HIS A 48 -12.57 14.21 -0.19
N LEU A 49 -12.53 12.91 -0.47
CA LEU A 49 -12.75 12.36 -1.80
C LEU A 49 -14.22 12.03 -2.00
N ARG A 50 -14.73 12.29 -3.18
CA ARG A 50 -16.07 11.87 -3.56
C ARG A 50 -16.05 10.40 -3.97
N GLN A 51 -17.06 9.64 -3.57
CA GLN A 51 -17.12 8.20 -3.88
C GLN A 51 -17.15 7.93 -5.39
N ASP A 52 -17.84 8.78 -6.19
CA ASP A 52 -17.86 8.64 -7.64
C ASP A 52 -16.48 8.89 -8.27
N GLU A 53 -15.68 9.81 -7.73
CA GLU A 53 -14.29 10.01 -8.16
C GLU A 53 -13.41 8.80 -7.82
N VAL A 54 -13.51 8.29 -6.58
CA VAL A 54 -12.78 7.08 -6.17
C VAL A 54 -13.14 5.91 -7.07
N LYS A 55 -14.43 5.68 -7.32
CA LYS A 55 -14.89 4.61 -8.21
C LYS A 55 -14.30 4.77 -9.62
N SER A 56 -14.34 5.99 -10.18
CA SER A 56 -13.77 6.27 -11.50
C SER A 56 -12.26 5.98 -11.57
N TYR A 57 -11.52 6.24 -10.49
CA TYR A 57 -10.09 5.90 -10.44
C TYR A 57 -9.87 4.40 -10.30
N LEU A 58 -10.66 3.68 -9.51
CA LEU A 58 -10.56 2.22 -9.41
C LEU A 58 -10.86 1.54 -10.75
N ASP A 59 -11.90 2.01 -11.46
CA ASP A 59 -12.23 1.56 -12.84
C ASP A 59 -11.05 1.83 -13.79
N LEU A 60 -10.48 3.05 -13.75
CA LEU A 60 -9.38 3.47 -14.62
C LEU A 60 -8.12 2.59 -14.47
N ILE A 61 -7.83 2.14 -13.25
CA ILE A 61 -6.65 1.31 -12.95
C ILE A 61 -6.98 -0.19 -12.86
N GLU A 62 -8.22 -0.57 -13.15
CA GLU A 62 -8.71 -1.96 -13.10
C GLU A 62 -8.43 -2.62 -11.73
N TYR A 63 -8.78 -1.91 -10.63
CA TYR A 63 -8.46 -2.36 -9.27
C TYR A 63 -9.43 -3.43 -8.77
N GLY A 64 -9.09 -4.69 -8.98
CA GLY A 64 -9.83 -5.83 -8.42
C GLY A 64 -11.31 -5.83 -8.82
N ASN A 65 -12.21 -5.92 -7.83
CA ASN A 65 -13.65 -5.87 -8.04
C ASN A 65 -14.26 -4.46 -8.05
N GLU A 66 -13.44 -3.42 -7.82
CA GLU A 66 -13.83 -1.99 -7.84
C GLU A 66 -15.02 -1.64 -6.92
N GLU A 67 -15.33 -2.48 -5.95
CA GLU A 67 -16.51 -2.38 -5.10
C GLU A 67 -16.22 -1.59 -3.82
N ILE A 68 -16.87 -0.44 -3.64
CA ILE A 68 -16.66 0.47 -2.50
C ILE A 68 -17.93 0.70 -1.67
N SER A 69 -18.97 -0.15 -1.81
CA SER A 69 -20.26 0.02 -1.12
C SER A 69 -20.26 -0.37 0.36
N GLY A 70 -19.19 -0.99 0.87
CA GLY A 70 -19.19 -1.62 2.19
C GLY A 70 -19.24 -0.63 3.36
N ASN A 71 -18.27 0.26 3.46
CA ASN A 71 -18.16 1.30 4.49
C ASN A 71 -17.12 2.36 4.08
N GLU A 72 -16.91 3.39 4.91
CA GLU A 72 -15.93 4.45 4.63
C GLU A 72 -14.49 3.92 4.47
N ASN A 73 -14.18 2.77 5.08
CA ASN A 73 -12.88 2.10 5.00
C ASN A 73 -12.96 0.86 4.10
N TYR A 74 -13.52 1.00 2.88
CA TYR A 74 -13.77 -0.07 1.91
C TYR A 74 -12.54 -0.92 1.57
N TRP A 75 -11.33 -0.42 1.80
CA TRP A 75 -10.06 -1.13 1.63
C TRP A 75 -9.68 -2.04 2.80
N ASN A 76 -10.33 -1.91 3.96
CA ASN A 76 -9.98 -2.61 5.20
C ASN A 76 -11.01 -3.70 5.52
N GLU A 77 -10.79 -4.92 5.01
CA GLU A 77 -11.66 -6.10 5.18
C GLU A 77 -13.15 -5.85 4.88
N SER A 78 -13.41 -5.10 3.83
CA SER A 78 -14.75 -4.71 3.41
C SER A 78 -15.06 -5.19 1.98
N SER A 79 -15.73 -4.35 1.18
CA SER A 79 -16.23 -4.72 -0.16
C SER A 79 -15.13 -4.77 -1.22
N LEU A 80 -14.11 -3.92 -1.15
CA LEU A 80 -13.04 -3.87 -2.13
C LEU A 80 -12.12 -5.10 -2.03
N LYS A 81 -12.00 -5.87 -3.11
CA LYS A 81 -11.19 -7.09 -3.17
C LYS A 81 -10.27 -7.05 -4.38
N ILE A 82 -9.08 -7.61 -4.22
CA ILE A 82 -8.09 -7.74 -5.29
C ILE A 82 -7.32 -9.06 -5.13
N SER A 83 -6.94 -9.67 -6.23
CA SER A 83 -6.12 -10.88 -6.24
C SER A 83 -4.61 -10.55 -6.23
N ALA A 84 -3.78 -11.53 -5.92
CA ALA A 84 -2.32 -11.37 -5.96
C ALA A 84 -1.80 -11.07 -7.38
N ILE A 85 -2.44 -11.63 -8.41
CA ILE A 85 -2.07 -11.38 -9.81
C ILE A 85 -2.40 -9.94 -10.20
N GLU A 86 -3.57 -9.44 -9.84
CA GLU A 86 -3.98 -8.04 -10.09
C GLU A 86 -3.07 -7.06 -9.34
N GLN A 87 -2.66 -7.36 -8.10
CA GLN A 87 -1.68 -6.55 -7.37
C GLN A 87 -0.31 -6.47 -8.09
N VAL A 88 0.17 -7.58 -8.65
CA VAL A 88 1.41 -7.58 -9.45
C VAL A 88 1.25 -6.74 -10.70
N ASN A 89 0.12 -6.86 -11.41
CA ASN A 89 -0.16 -6.06 -12.61
C ASN A 89 -0.28 -4.55 -12.27
N LEU A 90 -0.94 -4.22 -11.16
CA LEU A 90 -1.05 -2.84 -10.68
C LEU A 90 0.33 -2.22 -10.41
N LEU A 91 1.20 -2.93 -9.67
CA LEU A 91 2.56 -2.46 -9.38
C LEU A 91 3.40 -2.31 -10.66
N LYS A 92 3.25 -3.24 -11.61
CA LYS A 92 3.91 -3.15 -12.91
C LYS A 92 3.45 -1.92 -13.69
N ASN A 93 2.14 -1.68 -13.78
CA ASN A 93 1.58 -0.51 -14.45
C ASN A 93 2.00 0.79 -13.77
N MET A 94 2.03 0.83 -12.43
CA MET A 94 2.53 1.95 -11.66
C MET A 94 3.99 2.26 -12.00
N LYS A 95 4.87 1.26 -11.96
CA LYS A 95 6.30 1.40 -12.27
C LYS A 95 6.56 1.81 -13.72
N GLN A 96 5.72 1.40 -14.65
CA GLN A 96 5.80 1.74 -16.07
C GLN A 96 5.09 3.06 -16.42
N HIS A 97 4.54 3.79 -15.44
CA HIS A 97 3.77 5.02 -15.61
C HIS A 97 2.55 4.87 -16.54
N ASN A 98 1.91 3.70 -16.53
CA ASN A 98 0.75 3.37 -17.36
C ASN A 98 -0.61 3.61 -16.66
N MET A 99 -0.63 4.33 -15.53
CA MET A 99 -1.84 4.47 -14.70
C MET A 99 -2.58 5.80 -14.90
N HIS A 100 -2.19 6.64 -15.87
CA HIS A 100 -2.76 7.96 -16.11
C HIS A 100 -2.73 8.93 -14.91
N PHE A 101 -1.84 8.68 -13.95
CA PHE A 101 -1.55 9.59 -12.84
C PHE A 101 -0.32 10.46 -13.13
N ASP A 102 -0.18 11.53 -12.39
CA ASP A 102 1.02 12.36 -12.44
C ASP A 102 2.27 11.54 -12.06
N ASN A 103 3.27 11.54 -12.93
CA ASN A 103 4.49 10.73 -12.75
C ASN A 103 5.24 11.07 -11.47
N LYS A 104 5.26 12.36 -11.06
CA LYS A 104 5.92 12.79 -9.82
C LYS A 104 5.15 12.29 -8.59
N ALA A 105 3.83 12.18 -8.68
CA ALA A 105 3.02 11.57 -7.62
C ALA A 105 3.31 10.08 -7.49
N ILE A 106 3.40 9.35 -8.61
CA ILE A 106 3.80 7.93 -8.65
C ILE A 106 5.18 7.74 -8.03
N GLU A 107 6.18 8.52 -8.45
CA GLU A 107 7.54 8.47 -7.91
C GLU A 107 7.57 8.73 -6.40
N LYS A 108 6.74 9.65 -5.91
CA LYS A 108 6.67 9.97 -4.49
C LYS A 108 6.08 8.82 -3.67
N VAL A 109 5.03 8.17 -4.18
CA VAL A 109 4.46 6.96 -3.57
C VAL A 109 5.49 5.83 -3.58
N GLU A 110 6.14 5.58 -4.71
CA GLU A 110 7.19 4.57 -4.83
C GLU A 110 8.34 4.79 -3.83
N ASN A 111 8.80 6.03 -3.71
CA ASN A 111 9.85 6.39 -2.75
C ASN A 111 9.40 6.15 -1.31
N SER A 112 8.14 6.44 -0.98
CA SER A 112 7.57 6.19 0.35
C SER A 112 7.45 4.70 0.70
N MET A 113 7.39 3.82 -0.31
CA MET A 113 7.36 2.35 -0.19
C MET A 113 8.77 1.74 -0.24
N THR A 114 9.83 2.51 -0.47
CA THR A 114 11.19 1.98 -0.60
C THR A 114 11.69 1.47 0.75
N LEU A 115 11.96 0.18 0.84
CA LEU A 115 12.45 -0.51 2.03
C LEU A 115 13.97 -0.51 2.10
N LYS A 116 14.63 -0.66 0.94
CA LYS A 116 16.09 -0.68 0.84
C LYS A 116 16.54 -0.27 -0.55
N GLN A 117 17.65 0.46 -0.58
CA GLN A 117 18.33 0.81 -1.83
C GLN A 117 19.83 0.60 -1.67
N LYS A 118 20.41 -0.10 -2.65
CA LYS A 118 21.85 -0.35 -2.80
C LYS A 118 22.23 -0.07 -4.24
N ASP A 119 23.55 -0.09 -4.54
CA ASP A 119 24.05 0.07 -5.90
C ASP A 119 23.60 -1.06 -6.85
N THR A 120 23.27 -2.22 -6.29
CA THR A 120 22.90 -3.44 -7.05
C THR A 120 21.40 -3.63 -7.17
N TYR A 121 20.59 -3.08 -6.25
CA TYR A 121 19.13 -3.21 -6.29
C TYR A 121 18.39 -2.13 -5.52
N LYS A 122 17.14 -1.88 -5.92
CA LYS A 122 16.13 -1.14 -5.16
C LYS A 122 15.00 -2.11 -4.75
N TYR A 123 14.70 -2.19 -3.46
CA TYR A 123 13.65 -3.03 -2.90
C TYR A 123 12.51 -2.17 -2.39
N VAL A 124 11.35 -2.35 -2.98
CA VAL A 124 10.12 -1.59 -2.72
C VAL A 124 9.03 -2.54 -2.28
N GLY A 125 8.27 -2.19 -1.25
CA GLY A 125 7.20 -3.04 -0.80
C GLY A 125 6.32 -2.43 0.28
N LYS A 126 5.11 -3.00 0.44
CA LYS A 126 4.14 -2.61 1.46
C LYS A 126 3.45 -3.83 2.04
N THR A 127 3.38 -3.87 3.35
CA THR A 127 2.60 -4.85 4.12
C THR A 127 1.16 -4.42 4.29
N GLY A 128 0.26 -5.37 4.42
CA GLY A 128 -1.13 -5.18 4.83
C GLY A 128 -1.56 -6.30 5.79
N THR A 129 -2.39 -5.98 6.76
CA THR A 129 -2.99 -6.97 7.67
C THR A 129 -4.48 -6.70 7.78
N GLY A 130 -5.28 -7.69 7.38
CA GLY A 130 -6.73 -7.67 7.52
C GLY A 130 -7.17 -8.37 8.80
N ILE A 131 -8.04 -7.70 9.55
CA ILE A 131 -8.56 -8.17 10.83
C ILE A 131 -10.02 -8.62 10.66
N VAL A 132 -10.29 -9.89 10.94
CA VAL A 132 -11.65 -10.46 10.92
C VAL A 132 -11.94 -11.03 12.30
N ASN A 133 -13.03 -10.63 12.93
CA ASN A 133 -13.41 -11.07 14.29
C ASN A 133 -12.26 -10.93 15.30
N HIS A 134 -11.57 -9.79 15.29
CA HIS A 134 -10.41 -9.48 16.14
C HIS A 134 -9.18 -10.39 15.95
N LYS A 135 -9.08 -11.10 14.83
CA LYS A 135 -7.97 -11.99 14.48
C LYS A 135 -7.33 -11.56 13.18
N GLU A 136 -6.03 -11.74 13.07
CA GLU A 136 -5.26 -11.49 11.85
C GLU A 136 -5.53 -12.59 10.82
N ALA A 137 -6.47 -12.34 9.90
CA ALA A 137 -6.98 -13.33 8.96
C ALA A 137 -6.40 -13.23 7.55
N ASN A 138 -5.88 -12.06 7.18
CA ASN A 138 -5.34 -11.79 5.84
C ASN A 138 -4.03 -11.00 5.96
N GLY A 139 -2.92 -11.62 5.57
CA GLY A 139 -1.61 -11.00 5.52
C GLY A 139 -1.17 -10.75 4.09
N TRP A 140 -0.83 -9.51 3.75
CA TRP A 140 -0.34 -9.12 2.45
C TRP A 140 1.07 -8.55 2.53
N PHE A 141 1.88 -8.89 1.54
CA PHE A 141 3.10 -8.15 1.22
C PHE A 141 3.26 -8.08 -0.29
N VAL A 142 3.26 -6.87 -0.82
CA VAL A 142 3.33 -6.61 -2.26
C VAL A 142 4.48 -5.68 -2.55
N GLY A 143 5.14 -5.85 -3.71
CA GLY A 143 6.27 -5.01 -4.04
C GLY A 143 7.04 -5.48 -5.26
N TYR A 144 8.24 -4.97 -5.39
CA TYR A 144 9.19 -5.40 -6.42
C TYR A 144 10.64 -5.19 -5.98
N VAL A 145 11.52 -5.94 -6.62
CA VAL A 145 12.97 -5.73 -6.60
C VAL A 145 13.41 -5.30 -7.99
N GLU A 146 13.95 -4.10 -8.10
CA GLU A 146 14.57 -3.57 -9.31
C GLU A 146 16.07 -3.80 -9.21
N THR A 147 16.62 -4.61 -10.12
CA THR A 147 18.03 -4.83 -10.30
C THR A 147 18.53 -4.05 -11.52
N LYS A 148 19.82 -4.11 -11.80
CA LYS A 148 20.39 -3.46 -12.97
C LYS A 148 19.80 -3.97 -14.29
N ASP A 149 19.39 -5.25 -14.34
CA ASP A 149 19.02 -5.92 -15.58
C ASP A 149 17.51 -6.20 -15.67
N ASN A 150 16.78 -6.23 -14.54
CA ASN A 150 15.38 -6.61 -14.54
C ASN A 150 14.63 -6.07 -13.32
N THR A 151 13.28 -6.08 -13.37
CA THR A 151 12.39 -5.80 -12.24
C THR A 151 11.53 -7.03 -11.96
N TYR A 152 11.60 -7.52 -10.73
CA TYR A 152 10.87 -8.69 -10.23
C TYR A 152 9.74 -8.26 -9.33
N TYR A 153 8.51 -8.40 -9.81
CA TYR A 153 7.30 -8.06 -9.06
C TYR A 153 6.80 -9.25 -8.27
N PHE A 154 6.27 -9.00 -7.09
CA PHE A 154 5.71 -10.06 -6.24
C PHE A 154 4.49 -9.57 -5.46
N ALA A 155 3.61 -10.53 -5.12
CA ALA A 155 2.52 -10.36 -4.18
C ALA A 155 2.37 -11.65 -3.37
N THR A 156 2.59 -11.57 -2.08
CA THR A 156 2.37 -12.68 -1.14
C THR A 156 1.11 -12.42 -0.36
N HIS A 157 0.16 -13.35 -0.42
CA HIS A 157 -1.07 -13.32 0.34
C HIS A 157 -1.18 -14.54 1.25
N LEU A 158 -1.30 -14.30 2.54
CA LEU A 158 -1.57 -15.31 3.55
C LEU A 158 -3.03 -15.21 3.97
N LYS A 159 -3.71 -16.35 4.06
CA LYS A 159 -5.07 -16.43 4.59
C LYS A 159 -5.12 -17.48 5.68
N GLY A 160 -5.78 -17.17 6.79
CA GLY A 160 -5.88 -18.06 7.93
C GLY A 160 -6.98 -17.62 8.90
N GLU A 161 -7.18 -18.42 9.94
CA GLU A 161 -8.14 -18.08 11.00
C GLU A 161 -7.55 -17.10 12.02
N ASP A 162 -6.22 -17.07 12.14
CA ASP A 162 -5.47 -16.16 12.99
C ASP A 162 -3.99 -16.14 12.57
N ASN A 163 -3.24 -15.11 12.99
CA ASN A 163 -1.80 -14.97 12.71
C ASN A 163 -1.42 -14.91 11.20
N ALA A 164 -2.35 -14.67 10.31
CA ALA A 164 -2.09 -14.37 8.90
C ALA A 164 -1.92 -12.85 8.74
N ASN A 165 -0.70 -12.34 8.91
CA ASN A 165 -0.41 -10.91 8.91
C ASN A 165 0.66 -10.50 7.89
N GLY A 166 0.78 -9.18 7.67
CA GLY A 166 1.69 -8.60 6.71
C GLY A 166 3.16 -8.83 7.03
N GLU A 167 3.54 -8.89 8.31
CA GLU A 167 4.91 -9.16 8.73
C GLU A 167 5.34 -10.57 8.30
N LYS A 168 4.51 -11.58 8.52
CA LYS A 168 4.76 -12.95 8.06
C LYS A 168 4.82 -13.05 6.55
N ALA A 169 3.92 -12.36 5.84
CA ALA A 169 3.95 -12.30 4.38
C ALA A 169 5.27 -11.70 3.88
N GLN A 170 5.76 -10.64 4.52
CA GLN A 170 7.06 -10.04 4.23
C GLN A 170 8.21 -11.01 4.50
N GLN A 171 8.24 -11.67 5.66
CA GLN A 171 9.29 -12.63 6.02
C GLN A 171 9.40 -13.78 5.01
N ILE A 172 8.25 -14.31 4.54
CA ILE A 172 8.21 -15.35 3.51
C ILE A 172 8.76 -14.83 2.20
N SER A 173 8.30 -13.65 1.75
CA SER A 173 8.78 -13.03 0.51
C SER A 173 10.29 -12.77 0.56
N GLU A 174 10.79 -12.19 1.65
CA GLU A 174 12.22 -11.91 1.81
C GLU A 174 13.09 -13.17 1.80
N ARG A 175 12.61 -14.28 2.36
CA ARG A 175 13.30 -15.56 2.28
C ARG A 175 13.40 -16.04 0.82
N ILE A 176 12.30 -15.99 0.07
CA ILE A 176 12.28 -16.37 -1.35
C ILE A 176 13.22 -15.46 -2.16
N LEU A 177 13.12 -14.13 -1.96
CA LEU A 177 13.96 -13.17 -2.69
C LEU A 177 15.46 -13.35 -2.39
N LYS A 178 15.83 -13.75 -1.16
CA LYS A 178 17.22 -14.11 -0.79
C LYS A 178 17.67 -15.41 -1.45
N GLU A 179 16.82 -16.46 -1.49
CA GLU A 179 17.11 -17.71 -2.19
C GLU A 179 17.28 -17.50 -3.70
N MET A 180 16.61 -16.48 -4.27
CA MET A 180 16.76 -16.03 -5.66
C MET A 180 17.97 -15.08 -5.87
N GLU A 181 18.72 -14.74 -4.83
CA GLU A 181 19.86 -13.80 -4.84
C GLU A 181 19.48 -12.37 -5.32
N LEU A 182 18.25 -11.94 -5.08
CA LEU A 182 17.72 -10.63 -5.50
C LEU A 182 17.92 -9.53 -4.44
N ILE A 183 18.07 -9.88 -3.15
CA ILE A 183 18.23 -8.91 -2.05
C ILE A 183 19.30 -9.30 -1.02
#